data_cbf53f212153bf242fa58e949727adac
#
_entry.id   cbf53f212153bf242fa58e949727adac
#
_cell.length_a   1.000
_cell.length_b   1.000
_cell.length_c   1.000
_cell.angle_alpha   90.00
_cell.angle_beta   90.00
_cell.angle_gamma   90.00
#
_symmetry.space_group_name_H-M   'P 1'
#
loop_
_entity.id
_entity.type
_entity.pdbx_description
1 polymer ?
#
loop_
_entity_poly.entity_id
_entity_poly.type
_entity_poly.pdbx_seq_one_letter_code
_entity_poly.pdbx_strand_id
1 'polypeptide(L)'
;VLPFAVLFLAFTAGPVLGSLATSFTDMRQRDLRTPFAVNGVGFGNYVKAFQDETFRKAAFNTAYFVVVGVPLTLLVALAAAVLLDRGVKKFQSLFKVAYYLPVVTSIVAIAVIWRFVLSPDAGLLNSALGLVGIDGPNWLASKTLAMPSLIAMAVWRNFGSAMIIFLAGLQSIPDSVEEAGQIDGASPWQRFRYLILPLLRPTILFTSVTSGIGYLQFFEEPFVMTQGGPLNSTLSVSMYTYQQFGFGNYGLATSMAYLLFVVIAVVTFIQFRLLREK
;
A
#
# COMPACT_ATOMS: atom_id res chain seq x y z
N VAL A 1 3.94 32.49 -8.29
CA VAL A 1 3.74 31.38 -9.26
C VAL A 1 5.02 31.03 -9.99
N LEU A 2 5.82 32.02 -10.49
CA LEU A 2 7.02 31.76 -11.30
C LEU A 2 8.09 30.90 -10.58
N PRO A 3 8.51 31.18 -9.33
CA PRO A 3 9.51 30.36 -8.63
C PRO A 3 9.05 28.91 -8.45
N PHE A 4 7.77 28.70 -8.12
CA PHE A 4 7.18 27.36 -8.00
C PHE A 4 7.23 26.61 -9.35
N ALA A 5 6.83 27.28 -10.43
CA ALA A 5 6.81 26.67 -11.75
C ALA A 5 8.23 26.23 -12.20
N VAL A 6 9.25 27.08 -11.96
CA VAL A 6 10.64 26.75 -12.28
C VAL A 6 11.12 25.54 -11.47
N LEU A 7 10.88 25.51 -10.16
CA LEU A 7 11.27 24.38 -9.31
C LEU A 7 10.53 23.10 -9.71
N PHE A 8 9.23 23.19 -9.99
CA PHE A 8 8.43 22.05 -10.43
C PHE A 8 8.93 21.48 -11.78
N LEU A 9 9.21 22.34 -12.75
CA LEU A 9 9.73 21.91 -14.05
C LEU A 9 11.13 21.30 -13.94
N ALA A 10 12.02 21.91 -13.13
CA ALA A 10 13.39 21.44 -12.98
C ALA A 10 13.50 20.12 -12.17
N PHE A 11 12.74 19.99 -11.07
CA PHE A 11 12.94 18.91 -10.10
C PHE A 11 11.81 17.85 -10.11
N THR A 12 10.71 18.08 -10.83
CA THR A 12 9.62 17.11 -10.94
C THR A 12 9.32 16.76 -12.39
N ALA A 13 8.85 17.72 -13.17
CA ALA A 13 8.42 17.42 -14.55
C ALA A 13 9.59 17.01 -15.45
N GLY A 14 10.74 17.69 -15.35
CA GLY A 14 11.94 17.38 -16.13
C GLY A 14 12.43 15.94 -15.90
N PRO A 15 12.75 15.53 -14.67
CA PRO A 15 13.14 14.14 -14.37
C PRO A 15 12.10 13.10 -14.76
N VAL A 16 10.81 13.37 -14.58
CA VAL A 16 9.72 12.47 -14.99
C VAL A 16 9.71 12.30 -16.50
N LEU A 17 9.76 13.38 -17.27
CA LEU A 17 9.80 13.29 -18.73
C LEU A 17 11.11 12.66 -19.24
N GLY A 18 12.25 12.97 -18.57
CA GLY A 18 13.53 12.35 -18.87
C GLY A 18 13.52 10.84 -18.64
N SER A 19 12.97 10.38 -17.51
CA SER A 19 12.83 8.94 -17.23
C SER A 19 11.86 8.25 -18.18
N LEU A 20 10.80 8.94 -18.62
CA LEU A 20 9.91 8.43 -19.67
C LEU A 20 10.66 8.25 -21.00
N ALA A 21 11.44 9.22 -21.43
CA ALA A 21 12.28 9.10 -22.63
C ALA A 21 13.28 7.94 -22.49
N THR A 22 13.93 7.80 -21.32
CA THR A 22 14.86 6.71 -21.01
C THR A 22 14.20 5.33 -21.14
N SER A 23 12.92 5.18 -20.80
CA SER A 23 12.20 3.91 -20.88
C SER A 23 12.13 3.33 -22.32
N PHE A 24 12.26 4.18 -23.33
CA PHE A 24 12.27 3.80 -24.76
C PHE A 24 13.68 3.62 -25.33
N THR A 25 14.73 3.63 -24.48
CA THR A 25 16.12 3.50 -24.89
C THR A 25 16.78 2.29 -24.27
N ASP A 26 17.92 1.87 -24.82
CA ASP A 26 18.78 0.82 -24.29
C ASP A 26 19.74 1.31 -23.20
N MET A 27 19.46 2.45 -22.57
CA MET A 27 20.32 3.14 -21.62
C MET A 27 20.74 2.23 -20.45
N ARG A 28 22.07 2.16 -20.23
CA ARG A 28 22.72 1.42 -19.16
C ARG A 28 23.69 2.30 -18.39
N GLN A 29 24.23 1.77 -17.29
CA GLN A 29 25.22 2.45 -16.45
C GLN A 29 26.45 2.97 -17.24
N ARG A 30 26.92 2.24 -18.25
CA ARG A 30 28.04 2.65 -19.10
C ARG A 30 27.75 3.93 -19.89
N ASP A 31 26.49 4.19 -20.19
CA ASP A 31 26.03 5.29 -21.06
C ASP A 31 25.82 6.61 -20.28
N LEU A 32 26.04 6.61 -18.96
CA LEU A 32 25.90 7.82 -18.12
C LEU A 32 26.86 8.95 -18.52
N ARG A 33 28.01 8.62 -19.14
CA ARG A 33 28.96 9.61 -19.63
C ARG A 33 28.56 10.23 -20.99
N THR A 34 27.69 9.54 -21.72
CA THR A 34 27.22 9.93 -23.06
C THR A 34 25.70 9.73 -23.17
N PRO A 35 24.88 10.42 -22.35
CA PRO A 35 23.46 10.10 -22.18
C PRO A 35 22.62 10.32 -23.45
N PHE A 36 23.14 11.06 -24.44
CA PHE A 36 22.49 11.30 -25.72
C PHE A 36 22.96 10.33 -26.85
N ALA A 37 23.92 9.44 -26.56
CA ALA A 37 24.41 8.44 -27.52
C ALA A 37 23.77 7.05 -27.31
N VAL A 38 22.58 7.01 -26.72
CA VAL A 38 21.81 5.78 -26.51
C VAL A 38 20.92 5.47 -27.71
N ASN A 39 20.67 4.18 -27.97
CA ASN A 39 19.79 3.78 -29.05
C ASN A 39 18.33 3.75 -28.61
N GLY A 40 17.44 4.24 -29.46
CA GLY A 40 16.00 4.07 -29.26
C GLY A 40 15.60 2.63 -29.55
N VAL A 41 14.97 1.97 -28.57
CA VAL A 41 14.45 0.59 -28.70
C VAL A 41 12.92 0.53 -28.73
N GLY A 42 12.26 1.69 -28.80
CA GLY A 42 10.79 1.77 -28.76
C GLY A 42 10.21 1.02 -27.56
N PHE A 43 9.23 0.18 -27.79
CA PHE A 43 8.60 -0.63 -26.73
C PHE A 43 9.38 -1.89 -26.33
N GLY A 44 10.61 -2.08 -26.82
CA GLY A 44 11.41 -3.27 -26.57
C GLY A 44 11.62 -3.58 -25.07
N ASN A 45 11.83 -2.55 -24.22
CA ASN A 45 11.97 -2.74 -22.77
C ASN A 45 10.66 -3.19 -22.12
N TYR A 46 9.52 -2.68 -22.56
CA TYR A 46 8.21 -3.10 -22.08
C TYR A 46 7.92 -4.56 -22.42
N VAL A 47 8.24 -4.99 -23.63
CA VAL A 47 8.13 -6.39 -24.04
C VAL A 47 9.05 -7.28 -23.20
N LYS A 48 10.31 -6.88 -23.01
CA LYS A 48 11.25 -7.60 -22.13
C LYS A 48 10.74 -7.73 -20.71
N ALA A 49 10.17 -6.67 -20.13
CA ALA A 49 9.60 -6.71 -18.80
C ALA A 49 8.46 -7.76 -18.70
N PHE A 50 7.54 -7.82 -19.66
CA PHE A 50 6.48 -8.84 -19.68
C PHE A 50 6.98 -10.26 -19.92
N GLN A 51 8.10 -10.44 -20.61
CA GLN A 51 8.73 -11.74 -20.83
C GLN A 51 9.54 -12.23 -19.62
N ASP A 52 9.97 -11.31 -18.75
CA ASP A 52 10.74 -11.62 -17.54
C ASP A 52 9.85 -12.33 -16.49
N GLU A 53 10.21 -13.57 -16.16
CA GLU A 53 9.48 -14.37 -15.16
C GLU A 53 9.52 -13.74 -13.77
N THR A 54 10.65 -13.10 -13.42
CA THR A 54 10.80 -12.42 -12.13
C THR A 54 9.90 -11.21 -12.03
N PHE A 55 9.79 -10.43 -13.10
CA PHE A 55 8.86 -9.30 -13.17
C PHE A 55 7.40 -9.76 -13.05
N ARG A 56 7.01 -10.79 -13.81
CA ARG A 56 5.64 -11.34 -13.74
C ARG A 56 5.30 -11.83 -12.32
N LYS A 57 6.26 -12.49 -11.66
CA LYS A 57 6.09 -12.91 -10.26
C LYS A 57 5.98 -11.71 -9.31
N ALA A 58 6.81 -10.69 -9.47
CA ALA A 58 6.73 -9.45 -8.71
C ALA A 58 5.39 -8.73 -8.92
N ALA A 59 4.88 -8.72 -10.16
CA ALA A 59 3.56 -8.16 -10.47
C ALA A 59 2.42 -8.93 -9.77
N PHE A 60 2.47 -10.26 -9.79
CA PHE A 60 1.52 -11.09 -9.05
C PHE A 60 1.57 -10.86 -7.55
N ASN A 61 2.77 -10.79 -6.97
CA ASN A 61 2.98 -10.50 -5.56
C ASN A 61 2.40 -9.13 -5.18
N THR A 62 2.64 -8.11 -6.03
CA THR A 62 2.11 -6.76 -5.82
C THR A 62 0.59 -6.76 -5.89
N ALA A 63 0.00 -7.44 -6.87
CA ALA A 63 -1.45 -7.57 -6.97
C ALA A 63 -2.04 -8.28 -5.75
N TYR A 64 -1.44 -9.38 -5.29
CA TYR A 64 -1.87 -10.11 -4.09
C TYR A 64 -1.81 -9.22 -2.84
N PHE A 65 -0.70 -8.49 -2.65
CA PHE A 65 -0.53 -7.56 -1.52
C PHE A 65 -1.63 -6.50 -1.49
N VAL A 66 -1.98 -5.94 -2.64
CA VAL A 66 -3.02 -4.91 -2.79
C VAL A 66 -4.42 -5.49 -2.57
N VAL A 67 -4.75 -6.59 -3.26
CA VAL A 67 -6.11 -7.18 -3.23
C VAL A 67 -6.47 -7.69 -1.84
N VAL A 68 -5.50 -8.17 -1.08
CA VAL A 68 -5.72 -8.64 0.30
C VAL A 68 -5.51 -7.52 1.31
N GLY A 69 -4.42 -6.77 1.19
CA GLY A 69 -4.01 -5.79 2.19
C GLY A 69 -4.92 -4.56 2.24
N VAL A 70 -5.33 -4.00 1.10
CA VAL A 70 -6.19 -2.80 1.08
C VAL A 70 -7.56 -3.07 1.70
N PRO A 71 -8.33 -4.08 1.27
CA PRO A 71 -9.62 -4.37 1.90
C PRO A 71 -9.50 -4.66 3.40
N LEU A 72 -8.47 -5.40 3.81
CA LEU A 72 -8.26 -5.71 5.23
C LEU A 72 -7.95 -4.44 6.04
N THR A 73 -7.11 -3.55 5.51
CA THR A 73 -6.82 -2.25 6.14
C THR A 73 -8.09 -1.42 6.29
N LEU A 74 -8.91 -1.31 5.24
CA LEU A 74 -10.15 -0.54 5.28
C LEU A 74 -11.17 -1.14 6.25
N LEU A 75 -11.29 -2.46 6.30
CA LEU A 75 -12.19 -3.15 7.23
C LEU A 75 -11.78 -2.92 8.69
N VAL A 76 -10.50 -3.10 9.01
CA VAL A 76 -9.97 -2.87 10.37
C VAL A 76 -10.11 -1.40 10.76
N ALA A 77 -9.79 -0.48 9.84
CA ALA A 77 -9.90 0.95 10.05
C ALA A 77 -11.35 1.41 10.29
N LEU A 78 -12.29 0.94 9.46
CA LEU A 78 -13.71 1.25 9.61
C LEU A 78 -14.26 0.69 10.92
N ALA A 79 -13.93 -0.56 11.25
CA ALA A 79 -14.33 -1.16 12.54
C ALA A 79 -13.79 -0.35 13.73
N ALA A 80 -12.51 0.03 13.70
CA ALA A 80 -11.91 0.85 14.75
C ALA A 80 -12.57 2.25 14.82
N ALA A 81 -12.87 2.89 13.68
CA ALA A 81 -13.54 4.18 13.63
C ALA A 81 -14.94 4.11 14.26
N VAL A 82 -15.75 3.11 13.91
CA VAL A 82 -17.10 2.89 14.46
C VAL A 82 -17.05 2.62 15.97
N LEU A 83 -16.10 1.80 16.44
CA LEU A 83 -15.92 1.54 17.86
C LEU A 83 -15.53 2.79 18.64
N LEU A 84 -14.69 3.65 18.08
CA LEU A 84 -14.29 4.91 18.71
C LEU A 84 -15.41 5.95 18.69
N ASP A 85 -16.19 6.00 17.62
CA ASP A 85 -17.29 6.95 17.50
C ASP A 85 -18.41 6.68 18.49
N ARG A 86 -18.79 5.41 18.63
CA ARG A 86 -19.96 4.97 19.44
C ARG A 86 -19.61 4.51 20.85
N GLY A 87 -18.40 3.97 21.08
CA GLY A 87 -18.10 3.20 22.28
C GLY A 87 -17.34 3.94 23.36
N VAL A 88 -16.29 4.68 23.04
CA VAL A 88 -15.28 5.09 24.04
C VAL A 88 -15.05 6.61 24.04
N LYS A 89 -16.09 7.39 24.38
CA LYS A 89 -16.00 8.88 24.39
C LYS A 89 -14.91 9.40 25.34
N LYS A 90 -14.75 8.80 26.54
CA LYS A 90 -13.84 9.30 27.59
C LYS A 90 -12.33 9.19 27.22
N PHE A 91 -11.92 8.18 26.44
CA PHE A 91 -10.52 7.92 26.08
C PHE A 91 -10.26 8.01 24.56
N GLN A 92 -11.18 8.60 23.81
CA GLN A 92 -11.13 8.67 22.34
C GLN A 92 -9.81 9.26 21.84
N SER A 93 -9.31 10.33 22.46
CA SER A 93 -8.05 10.96 22.09
C SER A 93 -6.85 10.04 22.30
N LEU A 94 -6.82 9.28 23.41
CA LEU A 94 -5.76 8.33 23.69
C LEU A 94 -5.72 7.22 22.65
N PHE A 95 -6.86 6.64 22.31
CA PHE A 95 -6.95 5.60 21.29
C PHE A 95 -6.59 6.14 19.88
N LYS A 96 -7.01 7.36 19.52
CA LYS A 96 -6.59 8.02 18.26
C LYS A 96 -5.08 8.11 18.20
N VAL A 97 -4.42 8.58 19.23
CA VAL A 97 -2.95 8.67 19.30
C VAL A 97 -2.31 7.29 19.22
N ALA A 98 -2.78 6.32 20.02
CA ALA A 98 -2.21 4.98 20.05
C ALA A 98 -2.29 4.26 18.70
N TYR A 99 -3.42 4.36 18.00
CA TYR A 99 -3.62 3.74 16.68
C TYR A 99 -2.91 4.49 15.54
N TYR A 100 -2.66 5.79 15.71
CA TYR A 100 -1.94 6.58 14.73
C TYR A 100 -0.41 6.55 14.92
N LEU A 101 0.07 6.18 16.11
CA LEU A 101 1.50 6.14 16.43
C LEU A 101 2.34 5.32 15.45
N PRO A 102 1.91 4.11 14.99
CA PRO A 102 2.66 3.36 14.00
C PRO A 102 2.82 4.09 12.66
N VAL A 103 1.87 4.92 12.26
CA VAL A 103 1.89 5.65 10.99
C VAL A 103 3.03 6.68 10.95
N VAL A 104 3.27 7.38 12.08
CA VAL A 104 4.30 8.42 12.17
C VAL A 104 5.69 7.86 12.51
N THR A 105 5.76 6.58 12.86
CA THR A 105 7.01 5.90 13.16
C THR A 105 7.71 5.47 11.87
N SER A 106 9.06 5.48 11.87
CA SER A 106 9.84 5.00 10.73
C SER A 106 9.46 3.58 10.35
N ILE A 107 9.07 3.36 9.09
CA ILE A 107 8.73 2.04 8.58
C ILE A 107 9.89 1.04 8.70
N VAL A 108 11.13 1.51 8.54
CA VAL A 108 12.33 0.66 8.70
C VAL A 108 12.44 0.17 10.14
N ALA A 109 12.21 1.06 11.12
CA ALA A 109 12.24 0.68 12.54
C ALA A 109 11.13 -0.34 12.86
N ILE A 110 9.90 -0.09 12.36
CA ILE A 110 8.77 -1.01 12.52
C ILE A 110 9.09 -2.36 11.88
N ALA A 111 9.62 -2.39 10.66
CA ALA A 111 9.94 -3.62 9.96
C ALA A 111 11.01 -4.45 10.70
N VAL A 112 12.02 -3.78 11.29
CA VAL A 112 13.00 -4.46 12.15
C VAL A 112 12.34 -5.05 13.39
N ILE A 113 11.47 -4.29 14.07
CA ILE A 113 10.72 -4.79 15.25
C ILE A 113 9.88 -6.02 14.86
N TRP A 114 9.17 -5.96 13.72
CA TRP A 114 8.36 -7.09 13.27
C TRP A 114 9.19 -8.32 12.88
N ARG A 115 10.43 -8.15 12.39
CA ARG A 115 11.36 -9.28 12.21
C ARG A 115 11.65 -9.99 13.52
N PHE A 116 11.79 -9.25 14.64
CA PHE A 116 11.97 -9.85 15.96
C PHE A 116 10.69 -10.52 16.45
N VAL A 117 9.52 -9.86 16.30
CA VAL A 117 8.21 -10.41 16.67
C VAL A 117 7.94 -11.74 15.96
N LEU A 118 8.32 -11.84 14.66
CA LEU A 118 8.11 -13.00 13.80
C LEU A 118 9.31 -13.96 13.76
N SER A 119 10.32 -13.77 14.62
CA SER A 119 11.47 -14.67 14.69
C SER A 119 11.04 -16.09 15.08
N PRO A 120 11.55 -17.15 14.43
CA PRO A 120 11.16 -18.53 14.73
C PRO A 120 11.57 -18.97 16.15
N ASP A 121 12.77 -18.59 16.63
CA ASP A 121 13.33 -19.12 17.86
C ASP A 121 12.97 -18.33 19.10
N ALA A 122 12.99 -16.99 19.02
CA ALA A 122 12.80 -16.09 20.17
C ALA A 122 11.72 -15.04 19.93
N GLY A 123 10.89 -15.20 18.88
CA GLY A 123 9.85 -14.23 18.51
C GLY A 123 8.68 -14.24 19.48
N LEU A 124 8.16 -13.04 19.78
CA LEU A 124 7.01 -12.89 20.66
C LEU A 124 5.79 -13.69 20.20
N LEU A 125 5.57 -13.79 18.88
CA LEU A 125 4.42 -14.52 18.33
C LEU A 125 4.56 -16.03 18.56
N ASN A 126 5.74 -16.62 18.30
CA ASN A 126 5.98 -18.04 18.52
C ASN A 126 6.02 -18.38 20.02
N SER A 127 6.55 -17.48 20.86
CA SER A 127 6.49 -17.64 22.32
C SER A 127 5.04 -17.66 22.82
N ALA A 128 4.18 -16.79 22.31
CA ALA A 128 2.76 -16.78 22.67
C ALA A 128 2.01 -18.03 22.18
N LEU A 129 2.32 -18.53 20.96
CA LEU A 129 1.78 -19.79 20.44
C LEU A 129 2.23 -20.99 21.29
N GLY A 130 3.49 -20.99 21.73
CA GLY A 130 4.05 -22.02 22.62
C GLY A 130 3.33 -22.13 23.97
N LEU A 131 2.78 -21.01 24.52
CA LEU A 131 1.97 -21.03 25.75
C LEU A 131 0.69 -21.86 25.61
N VAL A 132 0.17 -22.02 24.40
CA VAL A 132 -1.02 -22.83 24.11
C VAL A 132 -0.66 -24.17 23.42
N GLY A 133 0.63 -24.54 23.43
CA GLY A 133 1.12 -25.82 22.88
C GLY A 133 1.19 -25.89 21.38
N ILE A 134 1.26 -24.73 20.68
CA ILE A 134 1.38 -24.67 19.21
C ILE A 134 2.82 -24.30 18.84
N ASP A 135 3.47 -25.16 18.08
CA ASP A 135 4.78 -24.86 17.47
C ASP A 135 4.61 -23.82 16.37
N GLY A 136 5.16 -22.61 16.62
CA GLY A 136 5.06 -21.52 15.67
C GLY A 136 5.96 -21.76 14.43
N PRO A 137 5.47 -21.47 13.21
CA PRO A 137 6.23 -21.65 11.99
C PRO A 137 7.31 -20.57 11.82
N ASN A 138 8.20 -20.78 10.84
CA ASN A 138 9.09 -19.73 10.38
C ASN A 138 8.31 -18.81 9.43
N TRP A 139 7.76 -17.72 9.95
CA TRP A 139 6.87 -16.80 9.27
C TRP A 139 7.49 -16.18 8.01
N LEU A 140 8.74 -15.70 8.12
CA LEU A 140 9.38 -14.94 7.05
C LEU A 140 10.18 -15.82 6.07
N ALA A 141 10.57 -17.03 6.47
CA ALA A 141 11.27 -17.98 5.59
C ALA A 141 10.31 -18.98 4.91
N SER A 142 9.03 -18.95 5.23
CA SER A 142 8.02 -19.76 4.55
C SER A 142 7.53 -19.07 3.28
N LYS A 143 7.57 -19.76 2.14
CA LYS A 143 7.10 -19.26 0.85
C LYS A 143 5.61 -18.85 0.87
N THR A 144 4.81 -19.49 1.72
CA THR A 144 3.36 -19.25 1.82
C THR A 144 3.00 -18.22 2.89
N LEU A 145 3.81 -18.10 3.96
CA LEU A 145 3.51 -17.24 5.10
C LEU A 145 4.21 -15.88 5.02
N ALA A 146 5.29 -15.74 4.26
CA ALA A 146 6.06 -14.50 4.20
C ALA A 146 5.20 -13.31 3.71
N MET A 147 4.45 -13.46 2.62
CA MET A 147 3.60 -12.39 2.10
C MET A 147 2.43 -12.06 3.05
N PRO A 148 1.66 -13.01 3.60
CA PRO A 148 0.69 -12.73 4.65
C PRO A 148 1.27 -12.01 5.88
N SER A 149 2.48 -12.33 6.30
CA SER A 149 3.17 -11.66 7.40
C SER A 149 3.47 -10.19 7.10
N LEU A 150 3.92 -9.90 5.87
CA LEU A 150 4.11 -8.53 5.39
C LEU A 150 2.79 -7.76 5.33
N ILE A 151 1.71 -8.40 4.86
CA ILE A 151 0.37 -7.81 4.82
C ILE A 151 -0.10 -7.49 6.25
N ALA A 152 0.06 -8.40 7.21
CA ALA A 152 -0.34 -8.19 8.59
C ALA A 152 0.37 -6.96 9.20
N MET A 153 1.67 -6.84 8.98
CA MET A 153 2.44 -5.67 9.41
C MET A 153 1.96 -4.39 8.73
N ALA A 154 1.75 -4.41 7.41
CA ALA A 154 1.29 -3.24 6.66
C ALA A 154 -0.11 -2.79 7.09
N VAL A 155 -1.03 -3.72 7.31
CA VAL A 155 -2.38 -3.45 7.85
C VAL A 155 -2.28 -2.80 9.22
N TRP A 156 -1.52 -3.42 10.14
CA TRP A 156 -1.33 -2.89 11.50
C TRP A 156 -0.71 -1.48 11.49
N ARG A 157 0.21 -1.21 10.59
CA ARG A 157 0.83 0.11 10.46
C ARG A 157 -0.13 1.16 9.90
N ASN A 158 -0.90 0.81 8.87
CA ASN A 158 -1.62 1.79 8.06
C ASN A 158 -3.09 2.00 8.47
N PHE A 159 -3.71 1.07 9.25
CA PHE A 159 -5.13 1.21 9.59
C PHE A 159 -5.43 2.48 10.39
N GLY A 160 -4.47 2.98 11.19
CA GLY A 160 -4.66 4.18 12.01
C GLY A 160 -4.95 5.44 11.21
N SER A 161 -4.26 5.66 10.06
CA SER A 161 -4.54 6.80 9.18
C SER A 161 -5.91 6.67 8.50
N ALA A 162 -6.24 5.49 7.99
CA ALA A 162 -7.53 5.21 7.40
C ALA A 162 -8.67 5.35 8.43
N MET A 163 -8.45 4.91 9.68
CA MET A 163 -9.40 5.07 10.78
C MET A 163 -9.73 6.54 11.07
N ILE A 164 -8.72 7.43 11.07
CA ILE A 164 -8.96 8.86 11.30
C ILE A 164 -9.83 9.46 10.18
N ILE A 165 -9.59 9.06 8.93
CA ILE A 165 -10.38 9.50 7.78
C ILE A 165 -11.83 8.99 7.90
N PHE A 166 -12.02 7.71 8.24
CA PHE A 166 -13.36 7.15 8.48
C PHE A 166 -14.06 7.81 9.66
N LEU A 167 -13.35 8.09 10.74
CA LEU A 167 -13.92 8.76 11.90
C LEU A 167 -14.41 10.18 11.56
N ALA A 168 -13.63 10.94 10.77
CA ALA A 168 -14.06 12.24 10.26
C ALA A 168 -15.28 12.12 9.34
N GLY A 169 -15.33 11.10 8.49
CA GLY A 169 -16.49 10.78 7.66
C GLY A 169 -17.74 10.44 8.49
N LEU A 170 -17.60 9.62 9.54
CA LEU A 170 -18.71 9.30 10.46
C LEU A 170 -19.24 10.54 11.16
N GLN A 171 -18.34 11.39 11.67
CA GLN A 171 -18.69 12.62 12.37
C GLN A 171 -19.28 13.72 11.46
N SER A 172 -19.19 13.58 10.14
CA SER A 172 -19.84 14.49 9.20
C SER A 172 -21.31 14.14 8.90
N ILE A 173 -21.77 12.95 9.32
CA ILE A 173 -23.15 12.51 9.14
C ILE A 173 -24.00 13.17 10.23
N PRO A 174 -25.09 13.90 9.87
CA PRO A 174 -25.95 14.51 10.86
C PRO A 174 -26.64 13.48 11.77
N ASP A 175 -26.72 13.77 13.08
CA ASP A 175 -27.36 12.90 14.08
C ASP A 175 -28.84 12.62 13.71
N SER A 176 -29.51 13.57 13.05
CA SER A 176 -30.90 13.43 12.57
C SER A 176 -31.14 12.22 11.66
N VAL A 177 -30.10 11.77 10.93
CA VAL A 177 -30.20 10.56 10.08
C VAL A 177 -30.30 9.29 10.94
N GLU A 178 -29.51 9.22 12.02
CA GLU A 178 -29.57 8.09 12.95
C GLU A 178 -30.87 8.12 13.79
N GLU A 179 -31.31 9.31 14.21
CA GLU A 179 -32.55 9.49 14.96
C GLU A 179 -33.78 9.10 14.13
N ALA A 180 -33.83 9.51 12.84
CA ALA A 180 -34.88 9.09 11.94
C ALA A 180 -34.93 7.57 11.78
N GLY A 181 -33.78 6.92 11.56
CA GLY A 181 -33.72 5.46 11.49
C GLY A 181 -34.13 4.77 12.80
N GLN A 182 -33.96 5.41 13.97
CA GLN A 182 -34.46 4.88 15.25
C GLN A 182 -36.00 4.98 15.36
N ILE A 183 -36.55 6.10 14.93
CA ILE A 183 -38.01 6.35 14.89
C ILE A 183 -38.68 5.32 13.96
N ASP A 184 -38.06 5.00 12.83
CA ASP A 184 -38.54 3.98 11.89
C ASP A 184 -38.34 2.53 12.40
N GLY A 185 -37.79 2.33 13.60
CA GLY A 185 -37.60 1.01 14.21
C GLY A 185 -36.44 0.20 13.63
N ALA A 186 -35.52 0.82 12.87
CA ALA A 186 -34.39 0.15 12.30
C ALA A 186 -33.37 -0.27 13.38
N SER A 187 -32.94 -1.55 13.36
CA SER A 187 -31.90 -2.06 14.25
C SER A 187 -30.55 -1.34 14.03
N PRO A 188 -29.60 -1.37 14.99
CA PRO A 188 -28.28 -0.76 14.85
C PRO A 188 -27.54 -1.24 13.59
N TRP A 189 -27.63 -2.53 13.23
CA TRP A 189 -27.03 -3.09 12.02
C TRP A 189 -27.72 -2.58 10.74
N GLN A 190 -29.05 -2.46 10.74
CA GLN A 190 -29.79 -1.91 9.60
C GLN A 190 -29.43 -0.44 9.37
N ARG A 191 -29.37 0.37 10.43
CA ARG A 191 -28.92 1.78 10.32
C ARG A 191 -27.51 1.88 9.78
N PHE A 192 -26.57 1.08 10.32
CA PHE A 192 -25.21 1.07 9.79
C PHE A 192 -25.15 0.66 8.31
N ARG A 193 -25.82 -0.44 7.94
CA ARG A 193 -25.76 -1.01 6.58
C ARG A 193 -26.48 -0.19 5.53
N TYR A 194 -27.64 0.41 5.90
CA TYR A 194 -28.52 1.05 4.92
C TYR A 194 -28.51 2.59 4.98
N LEU A 195 -28.05 3.19 6.08
CA LEU A 195 -27.96 4.65 6.21
C LEU A 195 -26.52 5.12 6.23
N ILE A 196 -25.70 4.64 7.20
CA ILE A 196 -24.35 5.16 7.43
C ILE A 196 -23.38 4.74 6.32
N LEU A 197 -23.33 3.44 6.01
CA LEU A 197 -22.37 2.91 5.01
C LEU A 197 -22.57 3.54 3.61
N PRO A 198 -23.78 3.76 3.11
CA PRO A 198 -23.98 4.51 1.88
C PRO A 198 -23.50 5.97 1.95
N LEU A 199 -23.75 6.67 3.06
CA LEU A 199 -23.28 8.04 3.26
C LEU A 199 -21.76 8.16 3.38
N LEU A 200 -21.08 7.07 3.79
CA LEU A 200 -19.62 6.99 3.84
C LEU A 200 -18.97 6.68 2.47
N ARG A 201 -19.72 6.44 1.40
CA ARG A 201 -19.14 6.10 0.09
C ARG A 201 -18.03 7.04 -0.38
N PRO A 202 -18.16 8.38 -0.28
CA PRO A 202 -17.08 9.30 -0.67
C PRO A 202 -15.82 9.09 0.17
N THR A 203 -15.97 8.87 1.47
CA THR A 203 -14.86 8.59 2.39
C THR A 203 -14.21 7.23 2.09
N ILE A 204 -15.01 6.20 1.79
CA ILE A 204 -14.52 4.87 1.38
C ILE A 204 -13.74 5.00 0.06
N LEU A 205 -14.27 5.74 -0.92
CA LEU A 205 -13.58 5.99 -2.19
C LEU A 205 -12.22 6.65 -1.94
N PHE A 206 -12.20 7.78 -1.22
CA PHE A 206 -10.96 8.50 -0.94
C PHE A 206 -9.94 7.62 -0.22
N THR A 207 -10.36 6.90 0.83
CA THR A 207 -9.47 6.03 1.61
C THR A 207 -8.99 4.83 0.80
N SER A 208 -9.85 4.24 -0.05
CA SER A 208 -9.48 3.11 -0.91
C SER A 208 -8.49 3.50 -1.99
N VAL A 209 -8.65 4.69 -2.59
CA VAL A 209 -7.72 5.20 -3.61
C VAL A 209 -6.36 5.50 -3.00
N THR A 210 -6.32 6.25 -1.89
CA THR A 210 -5.05 6.61 -1.24
C THR A 210 -4.30 5.40 -0.70
N SER A 211 -5.00 4.45 -0.07
CA SER A 211 -4.42 3.18 0.36
C SER A 211 -3.97 2.32 -0.84
N GLY A 212 -4.79 2.25 -1.88
CA GLY A 212 -4.47 1.47 -3.10
C GLY A 212 -3.19 1.95 -3.78
N ILE A 213 -3.01 3.26 -3.92
CA ILE A 213 -1.79 3.86 -4.48
C ILE A 213 -0.57 3.47 -3.62
N GLY A 214 -0.65 3.63 -2.29
CA GLY A 214 0.45 3.28 -1.39
C GLY A 214 0.80 1.79 -1.43
N TYR A 215 -0.20 0.91 -1.43
CA TYR A 215 0.00 -0.54 -1.47
C TYR A 215 0.53 -1.03 -2.83
N LEU A 216 0.16 -0.40 -3.95
CA LEU A 216 0.75 -0.72 -5.26
C LEU A 216 2.24 -0.37 -5.34
N GLN A 217 2.68 0.60 -4.56
CA GLN A 217 4.07 1.07 -4.51
C GLN A 217 4.88 0.45 -3.36
N PHE A 218 4.38 -0.59 -2.66
CA PHE A 218 5.07 -1.15 -1.51
C PHE A 218 6.49 -1.61 -1.87
N PHE A 219 7.43 -1.21 -1.03
CA PHE A 219 8.86 -1.43 -1.24
C PHE A 219 9.59 -1.74 0.06
N GLU A 220 9.36 -0.93 1.09
CA GLU A 220 10.15 -0.98 2.33
C GLU A 220 9.89 -2.26 3.11
N GLU A 221 8.66 -2.78 3.13
CA GLU A 221 8.30 -4.01 3.82
C GLU A 221 9.11 -5.21 3.31
N PRO A 222 9.07 -5.56 2.02
CA PRO A 222 9.88 -6.67 1.52
C PRO A 222 11.37 -6.36 1.55
N PHE A 223 11.78 -5.10 1.36
CA PHE A 223 13.19 -4.71 1.35
C PHE A 223 13.85 -4.93 2.71
N VAL A 224 13.18 -4.55 3.81
CA VAL A 224 13.75 -4.68 5.16
C VAL A 224 13.50 -6.05 5.77
N MET A 225 12.30 -6.63 5.61
CA MET A 225 11.92 -7.83 6.33
C MET A 225 12.41 -9.13 5.68
N THR A 226 12.38 -9.23 4.36
CA THR A 226 12.59 -10.50 3.64
C THR A 226 13.59 -10.40 2.50
N GLN A 227 13.97 -9.19 2.08
CA GLN A 227 14.73 -8.92 0.87
C GLN A 227 14.15 -9.60 -0.39
N GLY A 228 12.81 -9.62 -0.48
CA GLY A 228 12.09 -10.27 -1.57
C GLY A 228 11.90 -11.78 -1.43
N GLY A 229 12.56 -12.42 -0.45
CA GLY A 229 12.56 -13.87 -0.23
C GLY A 229 11.35 -14.39 0.55
N PRO A 230 11.30 -15.73 0.75
CA PRO A 230 12.10 -16.75 0.06
C PRO A 230 11.68 -16.93 -1.40
N LEU A 231 12.65 -17.25 -2.28
CA LEU A 231 12.41 -17.56 -3.71
C LEU A 231 11.57 -16.48 -4.43
N ASN A 232 11.82 -15.20 -4.17
CA ASN A 232 11.06 -14.05 -4.69
C ASN A 232 9.56 -14.06 -4.32
N SER A 233 9.14 -14.73 -3.23
CA SER A 233 7.73 -14.81 -2.84
C SER A 233 7.17 -13.50 -2.29
N THR A 234 8.02 -12.55 -1.92
CA THR A 234 7.64 -11.23 -1.43
C THR A 234 8.20 -10.10 -2.30
N LEU A 235 8.89 -10.42 -3.39
CA LEU A 235 9.45 -9.43 -4.30
C LEU A 235 8.32 -8.60 -4.91
N SER A 236 8.36 -7.27 -4.72
CA SER A 236 7.41 -6.33 -5.34
C SER A 236 7.93 -5.78 -6.67
N VAL A 237 7.04 -5.20 -7.48
CA VAL A 237 7.42 -4.50 -8.70
C VAL A 237 8.38 -3.33 -8.38
N SER A 238 8.07 -2.54 -7.35
CA SER A 238 8.94 -1.43 -6.91
C SER A 238 10.33 -1.91 -6.52
N MET A 239 10.41 -3.02 -5.76
CA MET A 239 11.69 -3.57 -5.34
C MET A 239 12.49 -4.16 -6.52
N TYR A 240 11.84 -4.84 -7.44
CA TYR A 240 12.50 -5.37 -8.63
C TYR A 240 12.98 -4.26 -9.57
N THR A 241 12.18 -3.21 -9.74
CA THR A 241 12.58 -1.99 -10.46
C THR A 241 13.84 -1.37 -9.83
N TYR A 242 13.88 -1.25 -8.52
CA TYR A 242 15.05 -0.77 -7.78
C TYR A 242 16.30 -1.65 -7.99
N GLN A 243 16.14 -2.98 -7.97
CA GLN A 243 17.23 -3.92 -8.26
C GLN A 243 17.75 -3.75 -9.70
N GLN A 244 16.87 -3.63 -10.70
CA GLN A 244 17.27 -3.40 -12.10
C GLN A 244 17.99 -2.06 -12.26
N PHE A 245 17.56 -1.03 -11.56
CA PHE A 245 18.26 0.25 -11.51
C PHE A 245 19.66 0.09 -10.89
N GLY A 246 19.79 -0.62 -9.78
CA GLY A 246 21.06 -0.94 -9.12
C GLY A 246 22.00 -1.77 -10.00
N PHE A 247 21.48 -2.61 -10.88
CA PHE A 247 22.27 -3.35 -11.88
C PHE A 247 22.64 -2.49 -13.09
N GLY A 248 22.23 -1.23 -13.12
CA GLY A 248 22.55 -0.31 -14.22
C GLY A 248 21.71 -0.50 -15.48
N ASN A 249 20.58 -1.21 -15.41
CA ASN A 249 19.63 -1.41 -16.50
C ASN A 249 18.57 -0.30 -16.53
N TYR A 250 18.99 0.96 -16.76
CA TYR A 250 18.13 2.13 -16.58
C TYR A 250 16.91 2.15 -17.51
N GLY A 251 17.08 1.80 -18.79
CA GLY A 251 15.96 1.72 -19.73
C GLY A 251 14.91 0.68 -19.32
N LEU A 252 15.34 -0.48 -18.84
CA LEU A 252 14.43 -1.53 -18.35
C LEU A 252 13.78 -1.13 -17.03
N ALA A 253 14.54 -0.59 -16.08
CA ALA A 253 14.01 -0.16 -14.78
C ALA A 253 12.96 0.94 -14.92
N THR A 254 13.21 1.96 -15.77
CA THR A 254 12.24 3.02 -16.02
C THR A 254 10.99 2.50 -16.74
N SER A 255 11.12 1.55 -17.68
CA SER A 255 9.94 0.93 -18.30
C SER A 255 9.06 0.17 -17.29
N MET A 256 9.65 -0.55 -16.35
CA MET A 256 8.91 -1.22 -15.26
C MET A 256 8.21 -0.22 -14.35
N ALA A 257 8.84 0.92 -14.02
CA ALA A 257 8.23 1.98 -13.24
C ALA A 257 7.01 2.57 -13.95
N TYR A 258 7.10 2.80 -15.29
CA TYR A 258 5.95 3.30 -16.07
C TYR A 258 4.84 2.26 -16.24
N LEU A 259 5.15 0.96 -16.29
CA LEU A 259 4.13 -0.09 -16.22
C LEU A 259 3.36 -0.02 -14.90
N LEU A 260 4.07 0.12 -13.78
CA LEU A 260 3.43 0.28 -12.48
C LEU A 260 2.59 1.56 -12.42
N PHE A 261 3.09 2.67 -12.94
CA PHE A 261 2.33 3.93 -13.03
C PHE A 261 1.02 3.77 -13.81
N VAL A 262 1.05 3.09 -14.97
CA VAL A 262 -0.16 2.82 -15.77
C VAL A 262 -1.14 1.95 -14.98
N VAL A 263 -0.66 0.92 -14.28
CA VAL A 263 -1.51 0.08 -13.42
C VAL A 263 -2.16 0.92 -12.31
N ILE A 264 -1.39 1.78 -11.63
CA ILE A 264 -1.92 2.68 -10.60
C ILE A 264 -3.02 3.59 -11.19
N ALA A 265 -2.76 4.21 -12.33
CA ALA A 265 -3.72 5.10 -12.99
C ALA A 265 -5.02 4.37 -13.38
N VAL A 266 -4.91 3.15 -13.94
CA VAL A 266 -6.06 2.33 -14.33
C VAL A 266 -6.86 1.90 -13.10
N VAL A 267 -6.19 1.37 -12.06
CA VAL A 267 -6.87 0.95 -10.82
C VAL A 267 -7.57 2.13 -10.16
N THR A 268 -6.91 3.28 -10.07
CA THR A 268 -7.49 4.51 -9.52
C THR A 268 -8.70 4.96 -10.34
N PHE A 269 -8.61 4.94 -11.66
CA PHE A 269 -9.73 5.30 -12.55
C PHE A 269 -10.93 4.35 -12.35
N ILE A 270 -10.67 3.04 -12.24
CA ILE A 270 -11.72 2.03 -11.98
C ILE A 270 -12.39 2.29 -10.62
N GLN A 271 -11.60 2.56 -9.55
CA GLN A 271 -12.12 2.87 -8.22
C GLN A 271 -13.04 4.09 -8.26
N PHE A 272 -12.61 5.19 -8.93
CA PHE A 272 -13.44 6.37 -9.10
C PHE A 272 -14.75 6.07 -9.85
N ARG A 273 -14.69 5.25 -10.90
CA ARG A 273 -15.88 4.93 -11.70
C ARG A 273 -16.88 4.04 -10.96
N LEU A 274 -16.38 3.10 -10.12
CA LEU A 274 -17.23 2.16 -9.38
C LEU A 274 -17.85 2.75 -8.12
N LEU A 275 -17.12 3.63 -7.43
CA LEU A 275 -17.50 4.16 -6.13
C LEU A 275 -18.09 5.60 -6.20
N ARG A 276 -17.95 6.27 -7.36
CA ARG A 276 -18.55 7.59 -7.58
C ARG A 276 -20.08 7.46 -7.49
N GLU A 277 -20.70 8.35 -6.76
CA GLU A 277 -22.17 8.50 -6.73
C GLU A 277 -22.71 8.78 -8.13
N LYS A 278 -23.83 8.12 -8.45
CA LYS A 278 -24.64 8.45 -9.62
C LYS A 278 -25.57 9.62 -9.27
#